data_6cd04dd3cb03aea2438d20484396a3cf
#
_entry.id   6cd04dd3cb03aea2438d20484396a3cf
#
_cell.length_a   1.000
_cell.length_b   1.000
_cell.length_c   1.000
_cell.angle_alpha   90.00
_cell.angle_beta   90.00
_cell.angle_gamma   90.00
#
_symmetry.space_group_name_H-M   'P 1'
#
loop_
_entity.id
_entity.type
_entity.pdbx_description
1 polymer ?
#
loop_
_entity_poly.entity_id
_entity_poly.type
_entity_poly.pdbx_seq_one_letter_code
_entity_poly.pdbx_strand_id
1 'polypeptide(L)'
;MDNMKFNSKEYWENRYKSGGNTGAGSQGIIAEYKAQIINEFVEKNNIQTVCELGCGDVQFMLYNIPEFTGYDVSKFIIERNKVNFKQYKFTDSIGELDSYDLTMSLDVILHLIEEDVYQEYMKNLFRLSKKYVLIYSPNRNEILGGIHNKYREFLPDVPHDFNLIEFINNPHKGTLTQADFFIFKKQ
;
A
#
# COMPACT_ATOMS: atom_id res chain seq x y z
N MET A 1 -5.20 -6.72 34.14
CA MET A 1 -5.54 -7.11 32.75
C MET A 1 -4.52 -6.46 31.88
N ASP A 2 -3.58 -7.25 31.34
CA ASP A 2 -2.60 -6.73 30.40
C ASP A 2 -3.34 -6.18 29.19
N ASN A 3 -3.23 -4.87 28.97
CA ASN A 3 -3.60 -4.26 27.71
C ASN A 3 -2.65 -4.79 26.64
N MET A 4 -2.99 -5.91 26.01
CA MET A 4 -2.23 -6.38 24.85
C MET A 4 -2.28 -5.26 23.80
N LYS A 5 -1.12 -4.63 23.60
CA LYS A 5 -0.93 -3.60 22.60
C LYS A 5 -1.20 -4.24 21.24
N PHE A 6 -2.04 -3.63 20.38
CA PHE A 6 -2.29 -4.12 19.02
C PHE A 6 -0.97 -4.28 18.27
N ASN A 7 -0.85 -5.34 17.47
CA ASN A 7 0.31 -5.63 16.65
C ASN A 7 -0.16 -5.84 15.20
N SER A 8 0.09 -4.85 14.35
CA SER A 8 -0.34 -4.87 12.94
C SER A 8 0.23 -6.05 12.17
N LYS A 9 1.51 -6.39 12.39
CA LYS A 9 2.16 -7.54 11.73
C LYS A 9 1.51 -8.87 12.13
N GLU A 10 1.29 -9.07 13.41
CA GLU A 10 0.66 -10.30 13.92
C GLU A 10 -0.79 -10.43 13.46
N TYR A 11 -1.52 -9.30 13.44
CA TYR A 11 -2.89 -9.26 12.94
C TYR A 11 -2.98 -9.74 11.48
N TRP A 12 -2.16 -9.20 10.57
CA TRP A 12 -2.18 -9.56 9.15
C TRP A 12 -1.68 -10.98 8.91
N GLU A 13 -0.63 -11.41 9.59
CA GLU A 13 -0.12 -12.80 9.53
C GLU A 13 -1.22 -13.81 9.92
N ASN A 14 -1.91 -13.57 11.04
CA ASN A 14 -2.98 -14.44 11.50
C ASN A 14 -4.21 -14.40 10.60
N ARG A 15 -4.56 -13.22 10.07
CA ARG A 15 -5.68 -13.06 9.13
C ARG A 15 -5.49 -13.93 7.88
N TYR A 16 -4.32 -13.89 7.25
CA TYR A 16 -4.04 -14.69 6.06
C TYR A 16 -3.93 -16.19 6.40
N LYS A 17 -3.31 -16.56 7.49
CA LYS A 17 -3.24 -17.97 7.96
C LYS A 17 -4.61 -18.57 8.21
N SER A 18 -5.56 -17.77 8.67
CA SER A 18 -6.94 -18.21 8.93
C SER A 18 -7.81 -18.23 7.67
N GLY A 19 -7.25 -18.06 6.48
CA GLY A 19 -7.99 -18.05 5.22
C GLY A 19 -8.67 -16.72 4.89
N GLY A 20 -8.37 -15.64 5.62
CA GLY A 20 -8.81 -14.29 5.28
C GLY A 20 -8.05 -13.74 4.07
N ASN A 21 -8.51 -12.60 3.56
CA ASN A 21 -7.95 -11.89 2.41
C ASN A 21 -7.64 -10.42 2.75
N THR A 22 -7.10 -9.68 1.80
CA THR A 22 -6.78 -8.25 1.90
C THR A 22 -8.01 -7.37 2.22
N GLY A 23 -9.21 -7.84 1.88
CA GLY A 23 -10.46 -7.13 2.18
C GLY A 23 -11.17 -6.58 0.95
N ALA A 24 -12.33 -5.95 1.18
CA ALA A 24 -13.21 -5.45 0.12
C ALA A 24 -12.57 -4.36 -0.76
N GLY A 25 -11.66 -3.56 -0.19
CA GLY A 25 -10.93 -2.52 -0.92
C GLY A 25 -10.02 -3.04 -2.04
N SER A 26 -9.69 -4.34 -2.03
CA SER A 26 -8.84 -4.99 -3.04
C SER A 26 -9.61 -5.93 -3.96
N GLN A 27 -10.93 -5.78 -4.05
CA GLN A 27 -11.80 -6.65 -4.85
C GLN A 27 -12.84 -5.84 -5.66
N GLY A 28 -13.36 -6.46 -6.74
CA GLY A 28 -14.41 -5.90 -7.57
C GLY A 28 -14.08 -4.52 -8.14
N ILE A 29 -15.09 -3.68 -8.23
CA ILE A 29 -15.01 -2.36 -8.88
C ILE A 29 -13.93 -1.44 -8.28
N ILE A 30 -13.65 -1.54 -6.98
CA ILE A 30 -12.59 -0.74 -6.36
C ILE A 30 -11.21 -1.21 -6.78
N ALA A 31 -10.99 -2.52 -6.87
CA ALA A 31 -9.73 -3.07 -7.38
C ALA A 31 -9.50 -2.68 -8.85
N GLU A 32 -10.54 -2.79 -9.68
CA GLU A 32 -10.50 -2.41 -11.09
C GLU A 32 -10.21 -0.91 -11.27
N TYR A 33 -10.90 -0.06 -10.51
CA TYR A 33 -10.66 1.39 -10.53
C TYR A 33 -9.23 1.74 -10.12
N LYS A 34 -8.72 1.14 -9.03
CA LYS A 34 -7.33 1.35 -8.62
C LYS A 34 -6.35 0.91 -9.71
N ALA A 35 -6.57 -0.29 -10.29
CA ALA A 35 -5.72 -0.80 -11.36
C ALA A 35 -5.73 0.09 -12.61
N GLN A 36 -6.89 0.64 -12.99
CA GLN A 36 -6.98 1.59 -14.10
C GLN A 36 -6.08 2.81 -13.88
N ILE A 37 -6.23 3.50 -12.73
CA ILE A 37 -5.42 4.68 -12.40
C ILE A 37 -3.92 4.36 -12.38
N ILE A 38 -3.54 3.23 -11.78
CA ILE A 38 -2.14 2.79 -11.71
C ILE A 38 -1.58 2.51 -13.10
N ASN A 39 -2.30 1.75 -13.93
CA ASN A 39 -1.86 1.38 -15.27
C ASN A 39 -1.71 2.61 -16.18
N GLU A 40 -2.67 3.54 -16.15
CA GLU A 40 -2.60 4.82 -16.88
C GLU A 40 -1.39 5.65 -16.43
N PHE A 41 -1.13 5.72 -15.12
CA PHE A 41 0.01 6.44 -14.58
C PHE A 41 1.35 5.80 -14.98
N VAL A 42 1.46 4.47 -14.90
CA VAL A 42 2.65 3.70 -15.28
C VAL A 42 2.97 3.91 -16.75
N GLU A 43 1.98 3.79 -17.64
CA GLU A 43 2.14 3.98 -19.08
C GLU A 43 2.54 5.42 -19.41
N LYS A 44 1.78 6.42 -18.95
CA LYS A 44 2.01 7.85 -19.18
C LYS A 44 3.41 8.31 -18.78
N ASN A 45 3.95 7.76 -17.69
CA ASN A 45 5.24 8.17 -17.12
C ASN A 45 6.40 7.23 -17.47
N ASN A 46 6.16 6.22 -18.32
CA ASN A 46 7.14 5.21 -18.73
C ASN A 46 7.85 4.56 -17.52
N ILE A 47 7.06 4.16 -16.51
CA ILE A 47 7.54 3.49 -15.30
C ILE A 47 7.96 2.07 -15.62
N GLN A 48 9.16 1.67 -15.23
CA GLN A 48 9.68 0.33 -15.49
C GLN A 48 9.64 -0.57 -14.24
N THR A 49 9.94 -0.01 -13.06
CA THR A 49 10.04 -0.77 -11.81
C THR A 49 9.08 -0.22 -10.77
N VAL A 50 8.27 -1.11 -10.17
CA VAL A 50 7.29 -0.75 -9.14
C VAL A 50 7.46 -1.63 -7.92
N CYS A 51 7.39 -1.02 -6.73
CA CYS A 51 7.25 -1.74 -5.47
C CYS A 51 5.96 -1.33 -4.75
N GLU A 52 5.13 -2.30 -4.41
CA GLU A 52 3.96 -2.10 -3.56
C GLU A 52 4.26 -2.55 -2.14
N LEU A 53 4.17 -1.63 -1.18
CA LEU A 53 4.32 -1.90 0.25
C LEU A 53 2.95 -2.24 0.85
N GLY A 54 2.80 -3.48 1.34
CA GLY A 54 1.53 -4.05 1.76
C GLY A 54 0.74 -4.63 0.57
N CYS A 55 1.41 -5.41 -0.29
CA CYS A 55 0.84 -5.91 -1.55
C CYS A 55 -0.31 -6.91 -1.37
N GLY A 56 -0.44 -7.51 -0.19
CA GLY A 56 -1.50 -8.47 0.09
C GLY A 56 -1.52 -9.66 -0.88
N ASP A 57 -2.72 -10.06 -1.33
CA ASP A 57 -2.92 -11.36 -1.98
C ASP A 57 -3.27 -11.35 -3.47
N VAL A 58 -3.95 -10.35 -4.01
CA VAL A 58 -4.48 -10.50 -5.39
C VAL A 58 -4.52 -9.24 -6.24
N GLN A 59 -4.48 -8.05 -5.69
CA GLN A 59 -4.74 -6.83 -6.46
C GLN A 59 -3.71 -6.58 -7.55
N PHE A 60 -2.43 -6.89 -7.30
CA PHE A 60 -1.34 -6.75 -8.26
C PHE A 60 -1.54 -7.55 -9.56
N MET A 61 -2.43 -8.52 -9.57
CA MET A 61 -2.79 -9.28 -10.79
C MET A 61 -3.44 -8.43 -11.88
N LEU A 62 -4.00 -7.28 -11.51
CA LEU A 62 -4.64 -6.33 -12.42
C LEU A 62 -3.66 -5.31 -13.01
N TYR A 63 -2.39 -5.34 -12.58
CA TYR A 63 -1.41 -4.34 -13.01
C TYR A 63 -0.72 -4.75 -14.30
N ASN A 64 -0.57 -3.78 -15.20
CA ASN A 64 0.25 -3.88 -16.40
C ASN A 64 1.60 -3.19 -16.15
N ILE A 65 2.44 -3.83 -15.35
CA ILE A 65 3.73 -3.28 -14.87
C ILE A 65 4.85 -4.18 -15.39
N PRO A 66 5.92 -3.64 -16.02
CA PRO A 66 7.03 -4.44 -16.54
C PRO A 66 7.76 -5.24 -15.46
N GLU A 67 8.16 -4.59 -14.36
CA GLU A 67 8.79 -5.24 -13.21
C GLU A 67 8.06 -4.86 -11.92
N PHE A 68 7.36 -5.82 -11.32
CA PHE A 68 6.65 -5.65 -10.06
C PHE A 68 7.34 -6.39 -8.92
N THR A 69 7.46 -5.71 -7.78
CA THR A 69 7.89 -6.29 -6.50
C THR A 69 6.83 -6.01 -5.44
N GLY A 70 6.31 -7.07 -4.82
CA GLY A 70 5.39 -6.97 -3.69
C GLY A 70 6.13 -7.18 -2.36
N TYR A 71 5.93 -6.24 -1.42
CA TYR A 71 6.33 -6.41 -0.02
C TYR A 71 5.10 -6.50 0.87
N ASP A 72 5.12 -7.42 1.83
CA ASP A 72 4.10 -7.50 2.88
C ASP A 72 4.76 -7.99 4.18
N VAL A 73 4.24 -7.53 5.33
CA VAL A 73 4.74 -7.93 6.65
C VAL A 73 4.40 -9.37 7.00
N SER A 74 3.40 -9.96 6.32
CA SER A 74 2.99 -11.35 6.50
C SER A 74 3.85 -12.28 5.67
N LYS A 75 4.67 -13.06 6.35
CA LYS A 75 5.46 -14.12 5.72
C LYS A 75 4.58 -15.16 5.02
N PHE A 76 3.43 -15.47 5.61
CA PHE A 76 2.49 -16.45 5.04
C PHE A 76 2.01 -16.04 3.65
N ILE A 77 1.58 -14.77 3.49
CA ILE A 77 1.09 -14.30 2.20
C ILE A 77 2.21 -14.21 1.16
N ILE A 78 3.40 -13.78 1.57
CA ILE A 78 4.58 -13.71 0.69
C ILE A 78 4.97 -15.08 0.16
N GLU A 79 5.07 -16.08 1.01
CA GLU A 79 5.40 -17.45 0.56
C GLU A 79 4.31 -18.02 -0.38
N ARG A 80 3.03 -17.76 -0.08
CA ARG A 80 1.93 -18.13 -0.99
C ARG A 80 2.03 -17.45 -2.34
N ASN A 81 2.34 -16.14 -2.37
CA ASN A 81 2.46 -15.36 -3.59
C ASN A 81 3.66 -15.81 -4.43
N LYS A 82 4.81 -16.11 -3.82
CA LYS A 82 5.99 -16.68 -4.52
C LYS A 82 5.68 -17.99 -5.24
N VAL A 83 4.83 -18.83 -4.67
CA VAL A 83 4.42 -20.10 -5.29
C VAL A 83 3.46 -19.86 -6.46
N ASN A 84 2.48 -18.99 -6.28
CA ASN A 84 1.37 -18.81 -7.21
C ASN A 84 1.68 -17.83 -8.36
N PHE A 85 2.62 -16.89 -8.17
CA PHE A 85 2.88 -15.78 -9.11
C PHE A 85 4.38 -15.64 -9.40
N LYS A 86 4.96 -16.65 -10.00
CA LYS A 86 6.40 -16.77 -10.28
C LYS A 86 6.96 -15.67 -11.19
N GLN A 87 6.12 -14.95 -11.92
CA GLN A 87 6.49 -13.83 -12.78
C GLN A 87 6.80 -12.56 -12.01
N TYR A 88 6.40 -12.47 -10.73
CA TYR A 88 6.62 -11.32 -9.85
C TYR A 88 7.63 -11.63 -8.74
N LYS A 89 8.21 -10.58 -8.17
CA LYS A 89 9.09 -10.69 -7.00
C LYS A 89 8.28 -10.40 -5.74
N PHE A 90 8.54 -11.15 -4.66
CA PHE A 90 7.89 -10.95 -3.36
C PHE A 90 8.88 -11.11 -2.21
N THR A 91 8.77 -10.27 -1.18
CA THR A 91 9.57 -10.37 0.05
C THR A 91 8.82 -9.87 1.27
N ASP A 92 9.11 -10.45 2.43
CA ASP A 92 8.71 -9.97 3.76
C ASP A 92 9.85 -9.23 4.49
N SER A 93 10.97 -9.01 3.80
CA SER A 93 12.16 -8.32 4.32
C SER A 93 12.35 -6.97 3.63
N ILE A 94 12.16 -5.87 4.37
CA ILE A 94 12.36 -4.51 3.85
C ILE A 94 13.81 -4.25 3.45
N GLY A 95 14.78 -4.97 4.04
CA GLY A 95 16.20 -4.88 3.72
C GLY A 95 16.60 -5.52 2.39
N GLU A 96 15.73 -6.31 1.77
CA GLU A 96 15.95 -6.90 0.45
C GLU A 96 15.45 -6.02 -0.69
N LEU A 97 14.77 -4.91 -0.36
CA LEU A 97 14.25 -3.99 -1.36
C LEU A 97 15.31 -2.98 -1.79
N ASP A 98 15.45 -2.85 -3.10
CA ASP A 98 16.22 -1.80 -3.74
C ASP A 98 15.42 -0.49 -3.85
N SER A 99 15.68 0.30 -4.87
CA SER A 99 14.91 1.49 -5.21
C SER A 99 14.20 1.31 -6.55
N TYR A 100 13.00 1.86 -6.65
CA TYR A 100 12.04 1.66 -7.75
C TYR A 100 11.66 2.99 -8.39
N ASP A 101 11.25 2.98 -9.66
CA ASP A 101 10.71 4.18 -10.31
C ASP A 101 9.46 4.69 -9.59
N LEU A 102 8.62 3.77 -9.11
CA LEU A 102 7.40 4.04 -8.37
C LEU A 102 7.30 3.15 -7.14
N THR A 103 7.01 3.73 -5.99
CA THR A 103 6.54 2.98 -4.82
C THR A 103 5.05 3.26 -4.59
N MET A 104 4.31 2.24 -4.13
CA MET A 104 2.88 2.34 -3.91
C MET A 104 2.48 1.91 -2.49
N SER A 105 1.44 2.57 -1.96
CA SER A 105 0.75 2.22 -0.72
C SER A 105 -0.75 2.30 -0.96
N LEU A 106 -1.43 1.15 -1.00
CA LEU A 106 -2.84 1.05 -1.34
C LEU A 106 -3.63 0.47 -0.17
N ASP A 107 -4.41 1.29 0.52
CA ASP A 107 -5.21 0.92 1.71
C ASP A 107 -4.37 0.37 2.89
N VAL A 108 -3.08 0.74 3.01
CA VAL A 108 -2.19 0.24 4.07
C VAL A 108 -2.13 1.19 5.25
N ILE A 109 -1.96 2.50 5.01
CA ILE A 109 -1.70 3.52 6.05
C ILE A 109 -2.76 3.48 7.17
N LEU A 110 -4.01 3.26 6.82
CA LEU A 110 -5.11 3.18 7.78
C LEU A 110 -5.05 1.95 8.71
N HIS A 111 -4.23 0.96 8.37
CA HIS A 111 -4.03 -0.25 9.18
C HIS A 111 -2.78 -0.22 10.06
N LEU A 112 -1.99 0.83 9.96
CA LEU A 112 -0.79 1.03 10.79
C LEU A 112 -1.19 1.75 12.10
N ILE A 113 -1.61 0.96 13.09
CA ILE A 113 -2.14 1.50 14.34
C ILE A 113 -1.03 2.06 15.23
N GLU A 114 0.11 1.35 15.30
CA GLU A 114 1.29 1.73 16.06
C GLU A 114 1.99 2.92 15.39
N GLU A 115 2.36 3.91 16.18
CA GLU A 115 2.95 5.15 15.66
C GLU A 115 4.35 4.92 15.09
N ASP A 116 5.16 4.14 15.77
CA ASP A 116 6.51 3.76 15.34
C ASP A 116 6.51 2.94 14.03
N VAL A 117 5.56 2.01 13.88
CA VAL A 117 5.36 1.24 12.65
C VAL A 117 4.94 2.14 11.49
N TYR A 118 4.01 3.08 11.74
CA TYR A 118 3.57 4.04 10.74
C TYR A 118 4.72 4.94 10.27
N GLN A 119 5.49 5.51 11.19
CA GLN A 119 6.62 6.39 10.85
C GLN A 119 7.70 5.65 10.04
N GLU A 120 8.06 4.44 10.45
CA GLU A 120 9.04 3.63 9.71
C GLU A 120 8.50 3.21 8.33
N TYR A 121 7.21 2.91 8.23
CA TYR A 121 6.54 2.61 6.96
C TYR A 121 6.62 3.80 6.00
N MET A 122 6.21 4.99 6.43
CA MET A 122 6.26 6.21 5.61
C MET A 122 7.68 6.51 5.15
N LYS A 123 8.65 6.44 6.06
CA LYS A 123 10.07 6.60 5.72
C LYS A 123 10.52 5.62 4.63
N ASN A 124 10.17 4.35 4.73
CA ASN A 124 10.54 3.34 3.74
C ASN A 124 9.83 3.55 2.40
N LEU A 125 8.54 3.91 2.41
CA LEU A 125 7.76 4.19 1.22
C LEU A 125 8.43 5.25 0.34
N PHE A 126 8.89 6.35 0.93
CA PHE A 126 9.56 7.43 0.20
C PHE A 126 11.03 7.13 -0.10
N ARG A 127 11.77 6.52 0.82
CA ARG A 127 13.18 6.15 0.64
C ARG A 127 13.40 5.21 -0.55
N LEU A 128 12.51 4.27 -0.76
CA LEU A 128 12.60 3.29 -1.84
C LEU A 128 12.20 3.85 -3.21
N SER A 129 11.66 5.07 -3.27
CA SER A 129 11.26 5.71 -4.52
C SER A 129 12.40 6.49 -5.18
N LYS A 130 12.65 6.22 -6.47
CA LYS A 130 13.55 7.01 -7.32
C LYS A 130 12.86 8.24 -7.90
N LYS A 131 11.56 8.13 -8.24
CA LYS A 131 10.84 9.15 -9.01
C LYS A 131 9.47 9.49 -8.43
N TYR A 132 8.63 8.48 -8.15
CA TYR A 132 7.23 8.69 -7.79
C TYR A 132 6.79 7.85 -6.60
N VAL A 133 5.91 8.43 -5.80
CA VAL A 133 5.17 7.71 -4.74
C VAL A 133 3.67 7.86 -5.02
N LEU A 134 2.92 6.77 -5.00
CA LEU A 134 1.48 6.75 -5.16
C LEU A 134 0.84 6.20 -3.88
N ILE A 135 0.01 7.01 -3.25
CA ILE A 135 -0.73 6.64 -2.04
C ILE A 135 -2.22 6.64 -2.34
N TYR A 136 -2.90 5.55 -1.99
CA TYR A 136 -4.35 5.45 -1.97
C TYR A 136 -4.80 5.23 -0.53
N SER A 137 -5.31 6.28 0.09
CA SER A 137 -5.70 6.28 1.51
C SER A 137 -6.63 7.45 1.84
N PRO A 138 -7.46 7.37 2.89
CA PRO A 138 -8.02 8.55 3.52
C PRO A 138 -6.90 9.45 4.07
N ASN A 139 -7.07 10.79 3.95
CA ASN A 139 -6.13 11.77 4.53
C ASN A 139 -6.88 12.67 5.51
N ARG A 140 -7.16 12.15 6.69
CA ARG A 140 -7.78 12.86 7.81
C ARG A 140 -7.56 12.09 9.11
N ASN A 141 -7.51 12.80 10.23
CA ASN A 141 -7.42 12.16 11.54
C ASN A 141 -8.82 11.74 12.03
N GLU A 142 -9.03 10.42 12.15
CA GLU A 142 -10.27 9.87 12.68
C GLU A 142 -10.02 8.50 13.34
N ILE A 143 -10.53 8.33 14.56
CA ILE A 143 -10.49 7.02 15.24
C ILE A 143 -11.77 6.27 14.85
N LEU A 144 -11.60 5.17 14.16
CA LEU A 144 -12.69 4.29 13.76
C LEU A 144 -12.97 3.26 14.86
N GLY A 145 -14.21 2.77 14.90
CA GLY A 145 -14.63 1.80 15.92
C GLY A 145 -14.01 0.40 15.84
N GLY A 146 -13.07 0.16 14.91
CA GLY A 146 -12.37 -1.12 14.74
C GLY A 146 -10.95 -1.07 15.33
N ILE A 147 -10.49 -2.19 15.89
CA ILE A 147 -9.16 -2.28 16.52
C ILE A 147 -7.99 -2.19 15.52
N HIS A 148 -8.26 -2.37 14.23
CA HIS A 148 -7.25 -2.43 13.16
C HIS A 148 -7.38 -1.28 12.13
N ASN A 149 -8.18 -0.26 12.43
CA ASN A 149 -8.39 0.88 11.54
C ASN A 149 -8.21 2.21 12.28
N LYS A 150 -7.32 3.04 11.77
CA LYS A 150 -7.09 4.42 12.24
C LYS A 150 -6.81 5.28 11.02
N TYR A 151 -7.67 6.24 10.72
CA TYR A 151 -7.35 7.20 9.67
C TYR A 151 -6.30 8.20 10.18
N ARG A 152 -5.40 8.56 9.28
CA ARG A 152 -4.32 9.51 9.54
C ARG A 152 -4.30 10.60 8.48
N GLU A 153 -4.06 11.82 8.91
CA GLU A 153 -3.63 12.90 8.04
C GLU A 153 -2.13 12.72 7.77
N PHE A 154 -1.78 12.06 6.66
CA PHE A 154 -0.40 11.67 6.36
C PHE A 154 0.36 12.72 5.53
N LEU A 155 -0.32 13.72 4.93
CA LEU A 155 0.33 14.74 4.11
C LEU A 155 1.44 15.51 4.84
N PRO A 156 1.31 15.85 6.14
CA PRO A 156 2.40 16.50 6.89
C PRO A 156 3.66 15.64 7.04
N ASP A 157 3.55 14.32 6.90
CA ASP A 157 4.67 13.37 7.04
C ASP A 157 5.39 13.08 5.71
N VAL A 158 4.97 13.74 4.63
CA VAL A 158 5.61 13.63 3.32
C VAL A 158 6.97 14.36 3.34
N PRO A 159 8.09 13.71 2.94
CA PRO A 159 9.39 14.37 2.90
C PRO A 159 9.42 15.58 1.97
N HIS A 160 10.21 16.60 2.34
CA HIS A 160 10.28 17.88 1.61
C HIS A 160 10.85 17.77 0.19
N ASP A 161 11.56 16.70 -0.12
CA ASP A 161 12.09 16.41 -1.46
C ASP A 161 11.04 15.75 -2.39
N PHE A 162 9.77 15.63 -1.94
CA PHE A 162 8.66 15.17 -2.75
C PHE A 162 7.55 16.22 -2.83
N ASN A 163 7.07 16.47 -4.05
CA ASN A 163 5.93 17.36 -4.30
C ASN A 163 4.69 16.56 -4.68
N LEU A 164 3.54 16.91 -4.12
CA LEU A 164 2.24 16.42 -4.60
C LEU A 164 2.00 17.01 -6.00
N ILE A 165 1.99 16.13 -7.02
CA ILE A 165 1.78 16.52 -8.42
C ILE A 165 0.39 16.23 -8.93
N GLU A 166 -0.32 15.30 -8.30
CA GLU A 166 -1.68 14.93 -8.70
C GLU A 166 -2.49 14.44 -7.49
N PHE A 167 -3.73 14.90 -7.41
CA PHE A 167 -4.74 14.45 -6.47
C PHE A 167 -5.98 14.02 -7.26
N ILE A 168 -6.40 12.75 -7.09
CA ILE A 168 -7.55 12.20 -7.81
C ILE A 168 -8.64 11.85 -6.81
N ASN A 169 -9.75 12.60 -6.87
CA ASN A 169 -10.95 12.28 -6.10
C ASN A 169 -11.53 10.96 -6.56
N ASN A 170 -11.79 10.07 -5.61
CA ASN A 170 -12.38 8.79 -5.91
C ASN A 170 -13.90 8.92 -6.11
N PRO A 171 -14.44 8.54 -7.28
CA PRO A 171 -15.88 8.60 -7.54
C PRO A 171 -16.70 7.66 -6.64
N HIS A 172 -16.06 6.66 -6.02
CA HIS A 172 -16.70 5.70 -5.11
C HIS A 172 -16.57 6.12 -3.63
N LYS A 173 -15.99 7.29 -3.36
CA LYS A 173 -15.83 7.81 -2.00
C LYS A 173 -17.17 8.05 -1.32
N GLY A 174 -17.25 7.67 -0.04
CA GLY A 174 -18.48 7.77 0.75
C GLY A 174 -19.44 6.60 0.57
N THR A 175 -19.27 5.76 -0.45
CA THR A 175 -20.10 4.57 -0.70
C THR A 175 -19.33 3.27 -0.49
N LEU A 176 -18.24 3.06 -1.22
CA LEU A 176 -17.45 1.82 -1.19
C LEU A 176 -16.09 2.00 -0.52
N THR A 177 -15.59 3.23 -0.44
CA THR A 177 -14.29 3.57 0.14
C THR A 177 -14.31 4.95 0.77
N GLN A 178 -13.24 5.29 1.51
CA GLN A 178 -12.99 6.64 2.02
C GLN A 178 -11.68 7.21 1.48
N ALA A 179 -11.00 6.46 0.61
CA ALA A 179 -9.68 6.78 0.09
C ALA A 179 -9.74 7.56 -1.23
N ASP A 180 -8.75 8.41 -1.42
CA ASP A 180 -8.42 9.11 -2.66
C ASP A 180 -7.00 8.76 -3.08
N PHE A 181 -6.61 9.11 -4.32
CA PHE A 181 -5.23 8.99 -4.78
C PHE A 181 -4.44 10.28 -4.57
N PHE A 182 -3.21 10.11 -4.10
CA PHE A 182 -2.21 11.17 -3.96
C PHE A 182 -0.93 10.69 -4.65
N ILE A 183 -0.46 11.45 -5.63
CA ILE A 183 0.73 11.12 -6.40
C ILE A 183 1.79 12.17 -6.16
N PHE A 184 2.95 11.72 -5.71
CA PHE A 184 4.09 12.57 -5.40
C PHE A 184 5.22 12.31 -6.39
N LYS A 185 5.98 13.37 -6.69
CA LYS A 185 7.20 13.29 -7.50
C LYS A 185 8.37 13.81 -6.72
N LYS A 186 9.47 13.06 -6.77
CA LYS A 186 10.75 13.47 -6.22
C LYS A 186 11.31 14.66 -7.01
N GLN A 187 11.88 15.62 -6.29
CA GLN A 187 12.52 16.81 -6.88
C GLN A 187 13.82 16.45 -7.62
#